data_4c6104d767f12328d4b1b32f64a98dc2
#
_entry.id   4c6104d767f12328d4b1b32f64a98dc2
#
_cell.length_a   1.000
_cell.length_b   1.000
_cell.length_c   1.000
_cell.angle_alpha   90.00
_cell.angle_beta   90.00
_cell.angle_gamma   90.00
#
_symmetry.space_group_name_H-M   'P 1'
#
loop_
_entity.id
_entity.type
_entity.pdbx_description
1 polymer ?
#
loop_
_entity_poly.entity_id
_entity_poly.type
_entity_poly.pdbx_seq_one_letter_code
_entity_poly.pdbx_strand_id
1 'polypeptide(L)'
;MTTGNTTQDRLFIGVDIGGTKVAVGLVDLQGNIKSRERAAMPASGSAKEGLEAVVAAIDSLFVHDPKLRDAVAGVGVCAPGPLDPNVGVILNPPNLKCWHNFHLADEMRKIYGVNVKVDNDGNAAGLAEARWGAGRGFRRVFSTGIGTGIGTGIIFDGQLYHGRTGAAGEGGHMSIDYKGPPCGCGKPGCIEILAAGPAIARRARAKLSAANASSEMLNLAHGDVSAVTSEIVGKAFVAGDPLAKEVLVETVELLALWLSNIVDLLDIDVIVFGGGAGAMLLPLLDLLHKRMDFYCVNPRSSEIPLLPAHYGADAGIAGGAALCSS
;
A
#
# COMPACT_ATOMS: atom_id res chain seq x y z
N MET A 1 22.48 -36.54 -17.67
CA MET A 1 21.63 -35.58 -18.43
C MET A 1 21.10 -34.57 -17.43
N THR A 2 21.76 -33.44 -17.34
CA THR A 2 21.36 -32.32 -16.46
C THR A 2 20.21 -31.61 -17.17
N THR A 3 18.99 -31.80 -16.66
CA THR A 3 17.83 -31.00 -17.07
C THR A 3 18.07 -29.59 -16.60
N GLY A 4 18.40 -28.71 -17.54
CA GLY A 4 18.54 -27.30 -17.28
C GLY A 4 17.19 -26.75 -16.79
N ASN A 5 17.13 -26.30 -15.56
CA ASN A 5 16.08 -25.46 -15.05
C ASN A 5 16.14 -24.16 -15.88
N THR A 6 15.23 -24.01 -16.83
CA THR A 6 15.13 -22.78 -17.63
C THR A 6 14.69 -21.67 -16.67
N THR A 7 15.28 -20.49 -16.79
CA THR A 7 14.95 -19.29 -16.01
C THR A 7 13.46 -18.93 -16.02
N GLN A 8 12.67 -19.58 -16.85
CA GLN A 8 11.23 -19.37 -17.02
C GLN A 8 10.35 -19.97 -15.91
N ASP A 9 10.87 -20.93 -15.12
CA ASP A 9 10.09 -21.68 -14.12
C ASP A 9 10.24 -21.16 -12.67
N ARG A 10 10.97 -20.06 -12.47
CA ARG A 10 11.18 -19.50 -11.12
C ARG A 10 9.94 -18.81 -10.61
N LEU A 11 9.50 -19.21 -9.42
CA LEU A 11 8.38 -18.61 -8.70
C LEU A 11 8.87 -17.91 -7.44
N PHE A 12 8.14 -16.89 -7.01
CA PHE A 12 8.36 -16.19 -5.76
C PHE A 12 7.09 -16.25 -4.93
N ILE A 13 7.22 -16.48 -3.65
CA ILE A 13 6.11 -16.35 -2.72
C ILE A 13 6.05 -14.90 -2.26
N GLY A 14 4.92 -14.25 -2.52
CA GLY A 14 4.59 -12.97 -1.93
C GLY A 14 3.65 -13.17 -0.74
N VAL A 15 3.98 -12.56 0.39
CA VAL A 15 3.22 -12.61 1.64
C VAL A 15 2.86 -11.20 2.06
N ASP A 16 1.58 -10.95 2.27
CA ASP A 16 1.04 -9.68 2.77
C ASP A 16 0.42 -9.91 4.15
N ILE A 17 1.07 -9.39 5.19
CA ILE A 17 0.67 -9.58 6.58
C ILE A 17 -0.03 -8.33 7.09
N GLY A 18 -1.33 -8.42 7.27
CA GLY A 18 -2.11 -7.40 7.97
C GLY A 18 -2.39 -7.78 9.44
N GLY A 19 -3.02 -6.86 10.17
CA GLY A 19 -3.33 -7.08 11.60
C GLY A 19 -4.29 -8.23 11.89
N THR A 20 -5.12 -8.64 10.94
CA THR A 20 -6.15 -9.69 11.13
C THR A 20 -6.16 -10.73 10.02
N LYS A 21 -5.42 -10.52 8.96
CA LYS A 21 -5.38 -11.38 7.77
C LYS A 21 -3.98 -11.48 7.24
N VAL A 22 -3.66 -12.62 6.66
CA VAL A 22 -2.48 -12.84 5.82
C VAL A 22 -2.96 -13.24 4.44
N ALA A 23 -2.42 -12.61 3.39
CA ALA A 23 -2.62 -13.00 2.01
C ALA A 23 -1.30 -13.49 1.44
N VAL A 24 -1.33 -14.55 0.65
CA VAL A 24 -0.14 -15.17 0.05
C VAL A 24 -0.39 -15.46 -1.41
N GLY A 25 0.65 -15.50 -2.23
CA GLY A 25 0.52 -15.91 -3.61
C GLY A 25 1.83 -16.33 -4.24
N LEU A 26 1.72 -17.14 -5.30
CA LEU A 26 2.83 -17.49 -6.18
C LEU A 26 2.88 -16.52 -7.35
N VAL A 27 4.03 -15.91 -7.56
CA VAL A 27 4.25 -14.88 -8.57
C VAL A 27 5.41 -15.29 -9.46
N ASP A 28 5.24 -15.17 -10.78
CA ASP A 28 6.30 -15.45 -11.74
C ASP A 28 7.27 -14.26 -11.92
N LEU A 29 8.32 -14.45 -12.72
CA LEU A 29 9.32 -13.42 -13.03
C LEU A 29 8.73 -12.18 -13.76
N GLN A 30 7.56 -12.31 -14.34
CA GLN A 30 6.85 -11.24 -15.04
C GLN A 30 5.87 -10.49 -14.13
N GLY A 31 5.75 -10.90 -12.85
CA GLY A 31 4.84 -10.31 -11.89
C GLY A 31 3.40 -10.83 -11.97
N ASN A 32 3.15 -11.90 -12.74
CA ASN A 32 1.81 -12.50 -12.79
C ASN A 32 1.58 -13.38 -11.56
N ILE A 33 0.48 -13.13 -10.87
CA ILE A 33 0.04 -13.93 -9.73
C ILE A 33 -0.65 -15.19 -10.25
N LYS A 34 -0.01 -16.35 -10.05
CA LYS A 34 -0.49 -17.66 -10.54
C LYS A 34 -1.53 -18.28 -9.60
N SER A 35 -1.34 -18.13 -8.31
CA SER A 35 -2.28 -18.56 -7.28
C SER A 35 -2.23 -17.62 -6.09
N ARG A 36 -3.32 -17.58 -5.34
CA ARG A 36 -3.41 -16.75 -4.12
C ARG A 36 -4.34 -17.40 -3.12
N GLU A 37 -3.98 -17.24 -1.84
CA GLU A 37 -4.77 -17.71 -0.70
C GLU A 37 -4.83 -16.62 0.37
N ARG A 38 -5.82 -16.70 1.23
CA ARG A 38 -6.02 -15.78 2.35
C ARG A 38 -6.40 -16.56 3.60
N ALA A 39 -5.79 -16.20 4.72
CA ALA A 39 -6.07 -16.79 6.01
C ALA A 39 -6.23 -15.74 7.11
N ALA A 40 -6.73 -16.14 8.25
CA ALA A 40 -6.75 -15.28 9.43
C ALA A 40 -5.33 -15.14 10.01
N MET A 41 -4.99 -13.94 10.48
CA MET A 41 -3.77 -13.67 11.23
C MET A 41 -4.15 -13.49 12.71
N PRO A 42 -3.56 -14.24 13.66
CA PRO A 42 -3.78 -14.01 15.07
C PRO A 42 -3.09 -12.70 15.49
N ALA A 43 -3.86 -11.63 15.60
CA ALA A 43 -3.33 -10.31 15.99
C ALA A 43 -2.82 -10.27 17.44
N SER A 44 -3.34 -11.15 18.28
CA SER A 44 -2.92 -11.39 19.67
C SER A 44 -2.64 -12.87 19.85
N GLY A 45 -1.48 -13.22 20.35
CA GLY A 45 -1.03 -14.59 20.50
C GLY A 45 0.48 -14.63 20.74
N SER A 46 1.05 -15.82 20.71
CA SER A 46 2.50 -15.98 20.74
C SER A 46 3.11 -15.72 19.37
N ALA A 47 4.40 -15.37 19.36
CA ALA A 47 5.15 -15.19 18.12
C ALA A 47 5.13 -16.47 17.25
N LYS A 48 5.08 -17.63 17.88
CA LYS A 48 4.98 -18.92 17.21
C LYS A 48 3.64 -19.10 16.49
N GLU A 49 2.52 -18.76 17.13
CA GLU A 49 1.18 -18.85 16.50
C GLU A 49 1.07 -17.91 15.29
N GLY A 50 1.64 -16.71 15.38
CA GLY A 50 1.72 -15.79 14.23
C GLY A 50 2.52 -16.39 13.07
N LEU A 51 3.68 -16.99 13.34
CA LEU A 51 4.50 -17.65 12.32
C LEU A 51 3.79 -18.87 11.72
N GLU A 52 3.18 -19.71 12.55
CA GLU A 52 2.42 -20.89 12.10
C GLU A 52 1.25 -20.51 11.18
N ALA A 53 0.55 -19.40 11.45
CA ALA A 53 -0.51 -18.90 10.58
C ALA A 53 0.02 -18.50 9.20
N VAL A 54 1.17 -17.83 9.15
CA VAL A 54 1.82 -17.45 7.88
C VAL A 54 2.27 -18.69 7.12
N VAL A 55 2.91 -19.65 7.80
CA VAL A 55 3.37 -20.93 7.20
C VAL A 55 2.18 -21.72 6.66
N ALA A 56 1.11 -21.86 7.42
CA ALA A 56 -0.10 -22.56 6.98
C ALA A 56 -0.73 -21.91 5.74
N ALA A 57 -0.76 -20.57 5.68
CA ALA A 57 -1.23 -19.86 4.51
C ALA A 57 -0.34 -20.13 3.28
N ILE A 58 0.98 -20.12 3.43
CA ILE A 58 1.92 -20.45 2.33
C ILE A 58 1.73 -21.90 1.90
N ASP A 59 1.59 -22.84 2.83
CA ASP A 59 1.43 -24.25 2.53
C ASP A 59 0.16 -24.53 1.73
N SER A 60 -0.91 -23.77 1.95
CA SER A 60 -2.15 -23.89 1.19
C SER A 60 -2.00 -23.62 -0.31
N LEU A 61 -1.00 -22.81 -0.73
CA LEU A 61 -0.69 -22.58 -2.14
C LEU A 61 -0.29 -23.86 -2.91
N PHE A 62 0.20 -24.87 -2.20
CA PHE A 62 0.77 -26.09 -2.78
C PHE A 62 -0.12 -27.33 -2.66
N VAL A 63 -1.33 -27.19 -2.12
CA VAL A 63 -2.26 -28.31 -1.91
C VAL A 63 -2.60 -29.02 -3.22
N HIS A 64 -2.78 -28.24 -4.30
CA HIS A 64 -3.17 -28.80 -5.61
C HIS A 64 -1.97 -29.22 -6.46
N ASP A 65 -0.80 -28.62 -6.28
CA ASP A 65 0.44 -28.99 -6.98
C ASP A 65 1.66 -28.83 -6.06
N PRO A 66 2.02 -29.86 -5.29
CA PRO A 66 3.17 -29.85 -4.40
C PRO A 66 4.52 -29.63 -5.10
N LYS A 67 4.63 -29.94 -6.39
CA LYS A 67 5.87 -29.79 -7.16
C LYS A 67 6.27 -28.33 -7.39
N LEU A 68 5.30 -27.40 -7.31
CA LEU A 68 5.59 -25.97 -7.43
C LEU A 68 6.53 -25.47 -6.34
N ARG A 69 6.66 -26.19 -5.20
CA ARG A 69 7.64 -25.85 -4.14
C ARG A 69 9.07 -25.84 -4.65
N ASP A 70 9.42 -26.76 -5.54
CA ASP A 70 10.78 -26.90 -6.06
C ASP A 70 11.16 -25.72 -7.00
N ALA A 71 10.15 -25.01 -7.52
CA ALA A 71 10.34 -23.83 -8.35
C ALA A 71 10.46 -22.52 -7.55
N VAL A 72 10.21 -22.54 -6.22
CA VAL A 72 10.26 -21.36 -5.37
C VAL A 72 11.70 -20.89 -5.18
N ALA A 73 12.01 -19.70 -5.67
CA ALA A 73 13.33 -19.10 -5.61
C ALA A 73 13.50 -18.11 -4.43
N GLY A 74 12.41 -17.67 -3.82
CA GLY A 74 12.45 -16.75 -2.69
C GLY A 74 11.06 -16.48 -2.10
N VAL A 75 11.07 -16.00 -0.86
CA VAL A 75 9.87 -15.57 -0.11
C VAL A 75 10.04 -14.12 0.29
N GLY A 76 9.15 -13.26 -0.19
CA GLY A 76 9.14 -11.87 0.24
C GLY A 76 7.89 -11.57 1.05
N VAL A 77 8.07 -10.86 2.13
CA VAL A 77 7.02 -10.52 3.10
C VAL A 77 6.87 -9.02 3.21
N CYS A 78 5.67 -8.52 3.02
CA CYS A 78 5.31 -7.16 3.44
C CYS A 78 4.48 -7.21 4.71
N ALA A 79 4.79 -6.29 5.61
CA ALA A 79 4.16 -6.18 6.92
C ALA A 79 4.05 -4.73 7.36
N PRO A 80 3.09 -4.39 8.24
CA PRO A 80 3.04 -3.05 8.80
C PRO A 80 4.28 -2.75 9.65
N GLY A 81 4.73 -1.49 9.61
CA GLY A 81 5.82 -1.01 10.45
C GLY A 81 5.40 -0.79 11.93
N PRO A 82 6.40 -0.55 12.82
CA PRO A 82 7.82 -0.42 12.50
C PRO A 82 8.53 -1.78 12.34
N LEU A 83 9.44 -1.83 11.39
CA LEU A 83 10.30 -3.00 11.11
C LEU A 83 11.69 -2.53 10.63
N ASP A 84 12.67 -3.43 10.67
CA ASP A 84 13.99 -3.21 10.08
C ASP A 84 14.13 -4.07 8.82
N PRO A 85 14.05 -3.49 7.62
CA PRO A 85 14.12 -4.24 6.37
C PRO A 85 15.52 -4.79 6.07
N ASN A 86 16.59 -4.23 6.66
CA ASN A 86 17.96 -4.66 6.41
C ASN A 86 18.24 -6.06 6.98
N VAL A 87 17.58 -6.38 8.10
CA VAL A 87 17.75 -7.67 8.79
C VAL A 87 16.44 -8.48 8.83
N GLY A 88 15.32 -7.91 8.37
CA GLY A 88 14.04 -8.58 8.32
C GLY A 88 13.41 -8.83 9.69
N VAL A 89 13.52 -7.84 10.59
CA VAL A 89 13.01 -7.89 11.97
C VAL A 89 11.74 -7.05 12.09
N ILE A 90 10.67 -7.64 12.59
CA ILE A 90 9.45 -6.94 13.00
C ILE A 90 9.68 -6.38 14.40
N LEU A 91 9.69 -5.04 14.53
CA LEU A 91 10.06 -4.39 15.79
C LEU A 91 8.89 -4.38 16.79
N ASN A 92 7.88 -3.57 16.57
CA ASN A 92 6.75 -3.43 17.47
C ASN A 92 5.53 -2.81 16.75
N PRO A 93 4.97 -3.44 15.73
CA PRO A 93 3.81 -2.90 15.03
C PRO A 93 2.57 -2.95 15.92
N PRO A 94 1.83 -1.85 16.04
CA PRO A 94 0.66 -1.78 16.94
C PRO A 94 -0.44 -2.75 16.55
N ASN A 95 -0.50 -3.15 15.29
CA ASN A 95 -1.51 -4.04 14.72
C ASN A 95 -1.09 -5.52 14.70
N LEU A 96 0.16 -5.85 15.07
CA LEU A 96 0.70 -7.22 15.11
C LEU A 96 1.36 -7.49 16.47
N LYS A 97 0.56 -7.48 17.52
CA LYS A 97 1.04 -7.59 18.91
C LYS A 97 1.69 -8.94 19.25
N CYS A 98 1.49 -9.95 18.42
CA CYS A 98 2.18 -11.25 18.54
C CYS A 98 3.69 -11.15 18.31
N TRP A 99 4.17 -10.10 17.61
CA TRP A 99 5.59 -9.94 17.31
C TRP A 99 6.19 -8.68 17.92
N HIS A 100 7.24 -8.90 18.69
CA HIS A 100 8.08 -7.85 19.27
C HIS A 100 9.54 -8.25 19.11
N ASN A 101 10.33 -7.44 18.39
CA ASN A 101 11.70 -7.75 18.00
C ASN A 101 11.82 -9.17 17.39
N PHE A 102 10.87 -9.53 16.53
CA PHE A 102 10.77 -10.85 15.96
C PHE A 102 11.56 -10.96 14.65
N HIS A 103 12.54 -11.86 14.61
CA HIS A 103 13.42 -12.10 13.46
C HIS A 103 12.71 -12.92 12.37
N LEU A 104 11.66 -12.35 11.78
CA LEU A 104 10.78 -13.06 10.85
C LEU A 104 11.54 -13.65 9.66
N ALA A 105 12.46 -12.88 9.05
CA ALA A 105 13.22 -13.36 7.90
C ALA A 105 14.05 -14.60 8.25
N ASP A 106 14.67 -14.64 9.41
CA ASP A 106 15.52 -15.77 9.82
C ASP A 106 14.68 -17.02 10.11
N GLU A 107 13.54 -16.86 10.79
CA GLU A 107 12.65 -17.99 11.05
C GLU A 107 12.08 -18.59 9.76
N MET A 108 11.68 -17.75 8.82
CA MET A 108 11.20 -18.22 7.52
C MET A 108 12.32 -18.82 6.65
N ARG A 109 13.56 -18.31 6.71
CA ARG A 109 14.71 -18.96 6.03
C ARG A 109 14.99 -20.36 6.54
N LYS A 110 14.86 -20.59 7.85
CA LYS A 110 15.00 -21.94 8.44
C LYS A 110 13.96 -22.93 7.91
N ILE A 111 12.72 -22.44 7.66
CA ILE A 111 11.61 -23.29 7.19
C ILE A 111 11.72 -23.58 5.69
N TYR A 112 11.99 -22.55 4.87
CA TYR A 112 11.90 -22.67 3.41
C TYR A 112 13.23 -22.91 2.71
N GLY A 113 14.35 -22.64 3.36
CA GLY A 113 15.69 -22.86 2.78
C GLY A 113 16.05 -21.94 1.60
N VAL A 114 15.27 -20.88 1.37
CA VAL A 114 15.46 -19.93 0.27
C VAL A 114 15.70 -18.51 0.81
N ASN A 115 16.03 -17.56 -0.08
CA ASN A 115 16.16 -16.17 0.30
C ASN A 115 14.83 -15.61 0.82
N VAL A 116 14.85 -14.93 1.97
CA VAL A 116 13.68 -14.28 2.55
C VAL A 116 14.00 -12.80 2.77
N LYS A 117 13.13 -11.93 2.28
CA LYS A 117 13.17 -10.49 2.52
C LYS A 117 11.86 -10.02 3.15
N VAL A 118 11.96 -9.05 4.04
CA VAL A 118 10.82 -8.43 4.72
C VAL A 118 10.90 -6.93 4.54
N ASP A 119 9.80 -6.28 4.19
CA ASP A 119 9.73 -4.83 4.05
C ASP A 119 8.34 -4.28 4.47
N ASN A 120 8.23 -2.96 4.53
CA ASN A 120 6.96 -2.28 4.73
C ASN A 120 6.02 -2.50 3.53
N ASP A 121 4.72 -2.54 3.80
CA ASP A 121 3.67 -2.75 2.80
C ASP A 121 3.66 -1.68 1.68
N GLY A 122 3.83 -0.40 2.02
CA GLY A 122 3.92 0.70 1.06
C GLY A 122 5.16 0.60 0.15
N ASN A 123 6.32 0.28 0.75
CA ASN A 123 7.56 0.06 0.01
C ASN A 123 7.43 -1.12 -0.97
N ALA A 124 6.97 -2.26 -0.47
CA ALA A 124 6.85 -3.47 -1.26
C ALA A 124 5.85 -3.29 -2.43
N ALA A 125 4.68 -2.71 -2.16
CA ALA A 125 3.70 -2.39 -3.20
C ALA A 125 4.29 -1.47 -4.27
N GLY A 126 5.00 -0.41 -3.86
CA GLY A 126 5.68 0.50 -4.77
C GLY A 126 6.74 -0.20 -5.63
N LEU A 127 7.49 -1.13 -5.06
CA LEU A 127 8.50 -1.91 -5.80
C LEU A 127 7.85 -2.79 -6.89
N ALA A 128 6.71 -3.45 -6.59
CA ALA A 128 5.99 -4.22 -7.58
C ALA A 128 5.49 -3.34 -8.73
N GLU A 129 4.94 -2.17 -8.42
CA GLU A 129 4.50 -1.22 -9.42
C GLU A 129 5.65 -0.70 -10.30
N ALA A 130 6.81 -0.42 -9.71
CA ALA A 130 7.99 0.02 -10.46
C ALA A 130 8.57 -1.10 -11.34
N ARG A 131 8.51 -2.35 -10.89
CA ARG A 131 9.11 -3.49 -11.58
C ARG A 131 8.22 -4.05 -12.68
N TRP A 132 6.94 -4.22 -12.39
CA TRP A 132 6.00 -4.96 -13.23
C TRP A 132 4.71 -4.20 -13.56
N GLY A 133 4.34 -3.20 -12.75
CA GLY A 133 3.09 -2.46 -12.84
C GLY A 133 3.19 -1.15 -13.61
N ALA A 134 2.41 -0.16 -13.18
CA ALA A 134 2.26 1.13 -13.84
C ALA A 134 3.55 1.97 -13.86
N GLY A 135 4.47 1.75 -12.92
CA GLY A 135 5.77 2.42 -12.86
C GLY A 135 6.87 1.76 -13.69
N ARG A 136 6.56 0.67 -14.42
CA ARG A 136 7.55 -0.05 -15.22
C ARG A 136 8.16 0.84 -16.32
N GLY A 137 9.49 0.86 -16.39
CA GLY A 137 10.24 1.63 -17.39
C GLY A 137 10.64 3.04 -16.93
N PHE A 138 10.10 3.52 -15.82
CA PHE A 138 10.53 4.77 -15.20
C PHE A 138 11.65 4.51 -14.20
N ARG A 139 12.60 5.46 -14.11
CA ARG A 139 13.76 5.32 -13.22
C ARG A 139 13.49 5.81 -11.81
N ARG A 140 12.66 6.86 -11.68
CA ARG A 140 12.34 7.52 -10.40
C ARG A 140 10.83 7.43 -10.18
N VAL A 141 10.40 6.43 -9.42
CA VAL A 141 8.98 6.15 -9.16
C VAL A 141 8.64 6.55 -7.74
N PHE A 142 7.59 7.33 -7.59
CA PHE A 142 6.91 7.51 -6.32
C PHE A 142 5.58 6.77 -6.37
N SER A 143 5.38 5.83 -5.46
CA SER A 143 4.12 5.10 -5.34
C SER A 143 3.39 5.47 -4.07
N THR A 144 2.08 5.64 -4.16
CA THR A 144 1.24 5.89 -2.98
C THR A 144 -0.03 5.06 -3.03
N GLY A 145 -0.36 4.45 -1.89
CA GLY A 145 -1.60 3.72 -1.65
C GLY A 145 -2.43 4.41 -0.58
N ILE A 146 -3.63 4.90 -0.96
CA ILE A 146 -4.56 5.54 -0.03
C ILE A 146 -5.62 4.52 0.38
N GLY A 147 -5.63 4.18 1.65
CA GLY A 147 -6.53 3.21 2.26
C GLY A 147 -7.00 3.68 3.63
N THR A 148 -6.89 2.84 4.64
CA THR A 148 -7.04 3.21 6.06
C THR A 148 -5.98 4.23 6.49
N GLY A 149 -4.76 4.08 5.96
CA GLY A 149 -3.67 5.04 6.02
C GLY A 149 -3.23 5.48 4.63
N ILE A 150 -2.06 6.13 4.55
CA ILE A 150 -1.36 6.47 3.32
C ILE A 150 0.04 5.86 3.35
N GLY A 151 0.20 4.72 2.68
CA GLY A 151 1.48 4.09 2.46
C GLY A 151 2.17 4.67 1.23
N THR A 152 3.50 4.73 1.25
CA THR A 152 4.29 5.22 0.12
C THR A 152 5.53 4.38 -0.11
N GLY A 153 6.04 4.41 -1.34
CA GLY A 153 7.31 3.80 -1.72
C GLY A 153 8.09 4.72 -2.65
N ILE A 154 9.39 4.82 -2.43
CA ILE A 154 10.32 5.60 -3.26
C ILE A 154 11.25 4.62 -3.94
N ILE A 155 11.24 4.59 -5.27
CA ILE A 155 12.06 3.66 -6.05
C ILE A 155 12.91 4.44 -7.04
N PHE A 156 14.22 4.29 -6.93
CA PHE A 156 15.20 4.85 -7.85
C PHE A 156 15.96 3.74 -8.55
N ASP A 157 16.02 3.79 -9.89
CA ASP A 157 16.69 2.80 -10.72
C ASP A 157 16.30 1.34 -10.39
N GLY A 158 15.01 1.12 -10.09
CA GLY A 158 14.48 -0.21 -9.75
C GLY A 158 14.78 -0.68 -8.32
N GLN A 159 15.38 0.16 -7.46
CA GLN A 159 15.72 -0.15 -6.09
C GLN A 159 14.91 0.72 -5.11
N LEU A 160 14.45 0.11 -4.01
CA LEU A 160 13.82 0.85 -2.92
C LEU A 160 14.80 1.79 -2.24
N TYR A 161 14.37 3.01 -1.99
CA TYR A 161 15.12 3.97 -1.19
C TYR A 161 14.71 3.84 0.28
N HIS A 162 15.49 3.13 1.06
CA HIS A 162 15.24 2.91 2.49
C HIS A 162 15.82 4.01 3.40
N GLY A 163 16.63 4.93 2.84
CA GLY A 163 17.36 5.89 3.66
C GLY A 163 18.42 5.21 4.55
N ARG A 164 18.87 5.96 5.56
CA ARG A 164 19.97 5.50 6.43
C ARG A 164 19.57 4.37 7.40
N THR A 165 18.33 4.37 7.86
CA THR A 165 17.87 3.48 8.94
C THR A 165 16.78 2.50 8.51
N GLY A 166 16.41 2.49 7.23
CA GLY A 166 15.27 1.70 6.75
C GLY A 166 13.91 2.41 6.85
N ALA A 167 13.86 3.64 7.36
CA ALA A 167 12.61 4.35 7.65
C ALA A 167 12.27 5.45 6.62
N ALA A 168 12.91 5.48 5.45
CA ALA A 168 12.47 6.34 4.37
C ALA A 168 11.16 5.83 3.76
N GLY A 169 10.41 6.72 3.11
CA GLY A 169 9.15 6.35 2.50
C GLY A 169 7.92 6.55 3.40
N GLU A 170 8.06 7.19 4.56
CA GLU A 170 6.94 7.54 5.46
C GLU A 170 6.20 8.80 4.98
N GLY A 171 5.90 8.88 3.67
CA GLY A 171 5.30 10.06 3.03
C GLY A 171 3.91 10.41 3.55
N GLY A 172 3.12 9.42 3.98
CA GLY A 172 1.82 9.62 4.62
C GLY A 172 1.90 10.43 5.91
N HIS A 173 3.07 10.42 6.57
CA HIS A 173 3.31 11.19 7.77
C HIS A 173 4.00 12.55 7.53
N MET A 174 4.07 13.04 6.28
CA MET A 174 4.41 14.43 6.01
C MET A 174 3.28 15.34 6.49
N SER A 175 3.62 16.29 7.35
CA SER A 175 2.69 17.34 7.80
C SER A 175 2.55 18.39 6.71
N ILE A 176 1.33 18.64 6.26
CA ILE A 176 0.98 19.72 5.32
C ILE A 176 0.18 20.85 5.99
N ASP A 177 -0.19 20.65 7.25
CA ASP A 177 -0.87 21.64 8.06
C ASP A 177 -0.38 21.58 9.53
N TYR A 178 0.52 22.48 9.92
CA TYR A 178 1.05 22.50 11.28
C TYR A 178 0.02 22.85 12.37
N LYS A 179 -1.16 23.36 11.98
CA LYS A 179 -2.32 23.60 12.85
C LYS A 179 -3.39 22.51 12.73
N GLY A 180 -3.16 21.52 11.87
CA GLY A 180 -4.09 20.45 11.61
C GLY A 180 -4.29 19.49 12.78
N PRO A 181 -5.19 18.53 12.64
CA PRO A 181 -5.49 17.56 13.69
C PRO A 181 -4.26 16.69 14.03
N PRO A 182 -4.20 16.17 15.28
CA PRO A 182 -3.10 15.31 15.70
C PRO A 182 -3.14 13.97 14.93
N CYS A 183 -1.97 13.52 14.46
CA CYS A 183 -1.75 12.21 13.88
C CYS A 183 -1.25 11.21 14.94
N GLY A 184 -1.52 9.92 14.74
CA GLY A 184 -1.02 8.85 15.60
C GLY A 184 0.51 8.77 15.71
N CYS A 185 1.24 9.33 14.74
CA CYS A 185 2.71 9.44 14.79
C CYS A 185 3.24 10.56 15.72
N GLY A 186 2.35 11.35 16.33
CA GLY A 186 2.68 12.47 17.22
C GLY A 186 2.78 13.85 16.56
N LYS A 187 2.78 13.92 15.21
CA LYS A 187 2.80 15.19 14.47
C LYS A 187 1.39 15.72 14.21
N PRO A 188 1.16 17.04 14.11
CA PRO A 188 -0.10 17.60 13.61
C PRO A 188 -0.15 17.54 12.08
N GLY A 189 -1.35 17.41 11.51
CA GLY A 189 -1.66 17.65 10.10
C GLY A 189 -0.90 16.83 9.07
N CYS A 190 -0.53 15.60 9.41
CA CYS A 190 -0.03 14.65 8.42
C CYS A 190 -1.06 14.44 7.31
N ILE A 191 -0.60 14.24 6.05
CA ILE A 191 -1.52 14.01 4.93
C ILE A 191 -2.43 12.81 5.20
N GLU A 192 -1.98 11.78 5.86
CA GLU A 192 -2.78 10.61 6.23
C GLU A 192 -4.01 10.98 7.05
N ILE A 193 -3.84 11.75 8.15
CA ILE A 193 -4.97 12.16 9.00
C ILE A 193 -5.90 13.15 8.30
N LEU A 194 -5.48 13.73 7.18
CA LEU A 194 -6.24 14.69 6.39
C LEU A 194 -6.91 14.07 5.16
N ALA A 195 -6.34 13.04 4.53
CA ALA A 195 -6.78 12.54 3.22
C ALA A 195 -6.98 11.02 3.10
N ALA A 196 -6.63 10.23 4.10
CA ALA A 196 -6.94 8.79 4.11
C ALA A 196 -8.45 8.52 4.26
N GLY A 197 -8.89 7.30 4.00
CA GLY A 197 -10.29 6.88 4.05
C GLY A 197 -11.05 7.35 5.30
N PRO A 198 -10.51 7.15 6.52
CA PRO A 198 -11.15 7.67 7.74
C PRO A 198 -11.32 9.21 7.76
N ALA A 199 -10.39 9.95 7.17
CA ALA A 199 -10.46 11.40 7.07
C ALA A 199 -11.54 11.85 6.07
N ILE A 200 -11.66 11.17 4.95
CA ILE A 200 -12.74 11.38 3.95
C ILE A 200 -14.09 11.16 4.62
N ALA A 201 -14.27 10.03 5.32
CA ALA A 201 -15.50 9.72 6.04
C ALA A 201 -15.84 10.77 7.10
N ARG A 202 -14.84 11.22 7.87
CA ARG A 202 -15.01 12.25 8.90
C ARG A 202 -15.49 13.57 8.30
N ARG A 203 -14.90 14.05 7.19
CA ARG A 203 -15.34 15.24 6.48
C ARG A 203 -16.77 15.11 5.95
N ALA A 204 -17.11 13.96 5.36
CA ALA A 204 -18.44 13.70 4.87
C ALA A 204 -19.50 13.78 5.99
N ARG A 205 -19.23 13.14 7.13
CA ARG A 205 -20.12 13.20 8.30
C ARG A 205 -20.30 14.63 8.82
N ALA A 206 -19.22 15.40 8.91
CA ALA A 206 -19.28 16.81 9.35
C ALA A 206 -20.15 17.64 8.41
N LYS A 207 -19.98 17.49 7.09
CA LYS A 207 -20.79 18.21 6.09
C LYS A 207 -22.26 17.81 6.12
N LEU A 208 -22.57 16.51 6.24
CA LEU A 208 -23.94 16.01 6.39
C LEU A 208 -24.63 16.61 7.62
N SER A 209 -23.93 16.64 8.76
CA SER A 209 -24.48 17.21 9.99
C SER A 209 -24.71 18.73 9.91
N ALA A 210 -23.88 19.46 9.17
CA ALA A 210 -23.99 20.91 9.03
C ALA A 210 -25.04 21.33 7.99
N ALA A 211 -25.19 20.58 6.90
CA ALA A 211 -26.00 20.98 5.75
C ALA A 211 -27.51 20.73 5.97
N ASN A 212 -27.89 19.84 6.88
CA ASN A 212 -29.27 19.34 7.05
C ASN A 212 -29.94 18.97 5.72
N ALA A 213 -29.14 18.51 4.74
CA ALA A 213 -29.50 18.28 3.35
C ALA A 213 -29.74 16.79 3.07
N SER A 214 -30.62 16.50 2.13
CA SER A 214 -30.72 15.15 1.57
C SER A 214 -29.41 14.83 0.77
N SER A 215 -28.88 13.66 0.96
CA SER A 215 -27.66 13.19 0.28
C SER A 215 -27.76 11.70 0.05
N GLU A 216 -27.25 11.23 -1.08
CA GLU A 216 -27.16 9.80 -1.37
C GLU A 216 -26.25 9.06 -0.37
N MET A 217 -25.27 9.75 0.22
CA MET A 217 -24.49 9.19 1.32
C MET A 217 -25.38 8.79 2.50
N LEU A 218 -26.39 9.59 2.82
CA LEU A 218 -27.32 9.31 3.92
C LEU A 218 -28.26 8.16 3.58
N ASN A 219 -28.73 8.09 2.33
CA ASN A 219 -29.55 6.97 1.84
C ASN A 219 -28.77 5.64 1.92
N LEU A 220 -27.52 5.62 1.45
CA LEU A 220 -26.64 4.45 1.50
C LEU A 220 -26.24 4.04 2.92
N ALA A 221 -26.27 4.98 3.86
CA ALA A 221 -26.04 4.76 5.28
C ALA A 221 -27.32 4.51 6.09
N HIS A 222 -28.46 4.27 5.42
CA HIS A 222 -29.78 4.02 6.03
C HIS A 222 -30.20 5.09 7.05
N GLY A 223 -29.87 6.36 6.79
CA GLY A 223 -30.19 7.49 7.65
C GLY A 223 -29.22 7.72 8.81
N ASP A 224 -28.24 6.85 9.02
CA ASP A 224 -27.24 7.00 10.08
C ASP A 224 -25.96 7.69 9.57
N VAL A 225 -25.81 8.97 9.92
CA VAL A 225 -24.60 9.74 9.59
C VAL A 225 -23.34 9.08 10.12
N SER A 226 -23.39 8.41 11.28
CA SER A 226 -22.22 7.77 11.90
C SER A 226 -21.71 6.55 11.09
N ALA A 227 -22.60 5.91 10.32
CA ALA A 227 -22.31 4.78 9.45
C ALA A 227 -21.67 5.18 8.10
N VAL A 228 -21.57 6.47 7.77
CA VAL A 228 -20.97 6.93 6.51
C VAL A 228 -19.47 6.62 6.51
N THR A 229 -19.05 5.77 5.57
CA THR A 229 -17.66 5.40 5.31
C THR A 229 -17.13 6.09 4.06
N SER A 230 -15.80 6.04 3.83
CA SER A 230 -15.22 6.51 2.56
C SER A 230 -15.76 5.77 1.34
N GLU A 231 -16.09 4.48 1.48
CA GLU A 231 -16.70 3.69 0.41
C GLU A 231 -18.09 4.23 0.04
N ILE A 232 -18.90 4.59 1.04
CA ILE A 232 -20.21 5.23 0.83
C ILE A 232 -20.04 6.58 0.13
N VAL A 233 -19.03 7.38 0.51
CA VAL A 233 -18.73 8.64 -0.19
C VAL A 233 -18.40 8.40 -1.67
N GLY A 234 -17.57 7.39 -1.97
CA GLY A 234 -17.25 7.02 -3.35
C GLY A 234 -18.48 6.57 -4.16
N LYS A 235 -19.35 5.74 -3.58
CA LYS A 235 -20.61 5.31 -4.21
C LYS A 235 -21.55 6.46 -4.48
N ALA A 236 -21.74 7.36 -3.52
CA ALA A 236 -22.57 8.54 -3.66
C ALA A 236 -22.02 9.52 -4.72
N PHE A 237 -20.69 9.67 -4.79
CA PHE A 237 -20.04 10.46 -5.84
C PHE A 237 -20.37 9.92 -7.24
N VAL A 238 -20.26 8.61 -7.45
CA VAL A 238 -20.61 7.96 -8.73
C VAL A 238 -22.10 8.15 -9.05
N ALA A 239 -22.97 8.19 -8.03
CA ALA A 239 -24.39 8.49 -8.20
C ALA A 239 -24.69 9.99 -8.44
N GLY A 240 -23.66 10.85 -8.47
CA GLY A 240 -23.81 12.28 -8.76
C GLY A 240 -24.12 13.16 -7.55
N ASP A 241 -23.93 12.66 -6.33
CA ASP A 241 -24.16 13.44 -5.10
C ASP A 241 -23.21 14.64 -5.01
N PRO A 242 -23.74 15.88 -4.92
CA PRO A 242 -22.92 17.09 -4.92
C PRO A 242 -22.08 17.23 -3.65
N LEU A 243 -22.57 16.74 -2.50
CA LEU A 243 -21.85 16.84 -1.23
C LEU A 243 -20.69 15.83 -1.19
N ALA A 244 -20.88 14.62 -1.73
CA ALA A 244 -19.83 13.64 -1.90
C ALA A 244 -18.72 14.17 -2.86
N LYS A 245 -19.13 14.83 -3.95
CA LYS A 245 -18.20 15.49 -4.88
C LYS A 245 -17.38 16.56 -4.18
N GLU A 246 -18.01 17.40 -3.36
CA GLU A 246 -17.32 18.45 -2.59
C GLU A 246 -16.24 17.83 -1.66
N VAL A 247 -16.60 16.76 -0.90
CA VAL A 247 -15.66 16.04 -0.02
C VAL A 247 -14.46 15.50 -0.79
N LEU A 248 -14.68 14.92 -1.97
CA LEU A 248 -13.59 14.34 -2.78
C LEU A 248 -12.75 15.43 -3.45
N VAL A 249 -13.32 16.55 -3.88
CA VAL A 249 -12.55 17.69 -4.41
C VAL A 249 -11.65 18.31 -3.33
N GLU A 250 -12.15 18.49 -2.10
CA GLU A 250 -11.30 18.92 -0.98
C GLU A 250 -10.17 17.92 -0.69
N THR A 251 -10.43 16.62 -0.83
CA THR A 251 -9.40 15.58 -0.70
C THR A 251 -8.33 15.73 -1.79
N VAL A 252 -8.76 16.00 -3.02
CA VAL A 252 -7.85 16.25 -4.16
C VAL A 252 -6.95 17.45 -3.90
N GLU A 253 -7.45 18.55 -3.34
CA GLU A 253 -6.62 19.73 -3.03
C GLU A 253 -5.52 19.40 -2.01
N LEU A 254 -5.86 18.66 -0.95
CA LEU A 254 -4.90 18.23 0.07
C LEU A 254 -3.81 17.31 -0.52
N LEU A 255 -4.23 16.36 -1.36
CA LEU A 255 -3.32 15.42 -2.03
C LEU A 255 -2.43 16.15 -3.06
N ALA A 256 -2.97 17.10 -3.78
CA ALA A 256 -2.24 17.89 -4.76
C ALA A 256 -1.09 18.70 -4.11
N LEU A 257 -1.38 19.40 -3.01
CA LEU A 257 -0.37 20.10 -2.24
C LEU A 257 0.70 19.16 -1.69
N TRP A 258 0.29 17.99 -1.19
CA TRP A 258 1.24 16.99 -0.70
C TRP A 258 2.12 16.42 -1.82
N LEU A 259 1.52 16.03 -2.95
CA LEU A 259 2.27 15.46 -4.09
C LEU A 259 3.19 16.49 -4.73
N SER A 260 2.82 17.78 -4.77
CA SER A 260 3.71 18.83 -5.28
C SER A 260 4.99 18.92 -4.44
N ASN A 261 4.89 18.82 -3.11
CA ASN A 261 6.08 18.78 -2.24
C ASN A 261 6.98 17.57 -2.53
N ILE A 262 6.40 16.41 -2.89
CA ILE A 262 7.16 15.21 -3.28
C ILE A 262 7.87 15.45 -4.62
N VAL A 263 7.16 16.00 -5.60
CA VAL A 263 7.72 16.32 -6.93
C VAL A 263 8.89 17.30 -6.80
N ASP A 264 8.69 18.39 -6.06
CA ASP A 264 9.72 19.42 -5.89
C ASP A 264 10.94 18.93 -5.10
N LEU A 265 10.74 17.94 -4.18
CA LEU A 265 11.82 17.40 -3.36
C LEU A 265 12.61 16.30 -4.07
N LEU A 266 11.94 15.42 -4.82
CA LEU A 266 12.53 14.19 -5.35
C LEU A 266 12.77 14.21 -6.86
N ASP A 267 12.18 15.16 -7.60
CA ASP A 267 12.25 15.24 -9.07
C ASP A 267 11.99 13.89 -9.76
N ILE A 268 10.81 13.33 -9.48
CA ILE A 268 10.40 11.99 -9.91
C ILE A 268 9.94 11.95 -11.36
N ASP A 269 9.98 10.77 -12.00
CA ASP A 269 9.53 10.57 -13.38
C ASP A 269 8.03 10.22 -13.46
N VAL A 270 7.46 9.61 -12.40
CA VAL A 270 6.07 9.13 -12.39
C VAL A 270 5.56 9.00 -10.95
N ILE A 271 4.27 9.26 -10.78
CA ILE A 271 3.52 8.93 -9.57
C ILE A 271 2.59 7.76 -9.88
N VAL A 272 2.70 6.67 -9.12
CA VAL A 272 1.73 5.56 -9.14
C VAL A 272 0.77 5.72 -7.99
N PHE A 273 -0.53 5.80 -8.31
CA PHE A 273 -1.59 6.17 -7.38
C PHE A 273 -2.59 5.03 -7.21
N GLY A 274 -2.75 4.54 -5.98
CA GLY A 274 -3.59 3.38 -5.71
C GLY A 274 -4.19 3.34 -4.31
N GLY A 275 -4.55 2.13 -3.87
CA GLY A 275 -5.22 1.87 -2.60
C GLY A 275 -6.74 1.94 -2.69
N GLY A 276 -7.43 1.34 -1.71
CA GLY A 276 -8.89 1.21 -1.74
C GLY A 276 -9.63 2.55 -1.73
N ALA A 277 -9.17 3.51 -0.93
CA ALA A 277 -9.72 4.87 -0.95
C ALA A 277 -9.20 5.67 -2.16
N GLY A 278 -7.99 5.39 -2.64
CA GLY A 278 -7.46 5.99 -3.87
C GLY A 278 -8.28 5.64 -5.10
N ALA A 279 -8.82 4.43 -5.18
CA ALA A 279 -9.63 3.97 -6.31
C ALA A 279 -10.87 4.86 -6.55
N MET A 280 -11.49 5.41 -5.51
CA MET A 280 -12.62 6.33 -5.67
C MET A 280 -12.21 7.69 -6.23
N LEU A 281 -10.93 8.05 -6.16
CA LEU A 281 -10.39 9.30 -6.68
C LEU A 281 -9.93 9.18 -8.14
N LEU A 282 -9.90 7.97 -8.73
CA LEU A 282 -9.47 7.78 -10.13
C LEU A 282 -10.22 8.67 -11.15
N PRO A 283 -11.55 8.90 -11.03
CA PRO A 283 -12.25 9.84 -11.92
C PRO A 283 -11.80 11.30 -11.77
N LEU A 284 -11.05 11.63 -10.72
CA LEU A 284 -10.56 12.97 -10.42
C LEU A 284 -9.03 13.11 -10.63
N LEU A 285 -8.36 12.09 -11.22
CA LEU A 285 -6.91 12.15 -11.44
C LEU A 285 -6.47 13.33 -12.29
N ASP A 286 -7.21 13.70 -13.33
CA ASP A 286 -6.91 14.86 -14.16
C ASP A 286 -6.98 16.17 -13.34
N LEU A 287 -7.96 16.27 -12.44
CA LEU A 287 -8.06 17.40 -11.54
C LEU A 287 -6.89 17.41 -10.55
N LEU A 288 -6.57 16.25 -9.97
CA LEU A 288 -5.44 16.10 -9.05
C LEU A 288 -4.13 16.51 -9.73
N HIS A 289 -3.89 16.04 -10.95
CA HIS A 289 -2.71 16.38 -11.73
C HIS A 289 -2.60 17.90 -12.00
N LYS A 290 -3.68 18.54 -12.44
CA LYS A 290 -3.72 20.00 -12.67
C LYS A 290 -3.47 20.80 -11.40
N ARG A 291 -4.00 20.35 -10.26
CA ARG A 291 -3.79 21.03 -8.97
C ARG A 291 -2.38 20.82 -8.45
N MET A 292 -1.84 19.62 -8.60
CA MET A 292 -0.44 19.34 -8.27
C MET A 292 0.50 20.23 -9.08
N ASP A 293 0.31 20.29 -10.39
CA ASP A 293 1.10 21.15 -11.30
C ASP A 293 1.03 22.63 -10.88
N PHE A 294 -0.14 23.11 -10.50
CA PHE A 294 -0.34 24.47 -10.01
C PHE A 294 0.50 24.80 -8.76
N TYR A 295 0.69 23.81 -7.85
CA TYR A 295 1.46 23.97 -6.62
C TYR A 295 2.97 23.75 -6.79
N CYS A 296 3.41 23.02 -7.83
CA CYS A 296 4.82 22.71 -8.06
C CYS A 296 5.65 23.94 -8.42
N VAL A 297 6.87 23.98 -7.91
CA VAL A 297 7.93 24.89 -8.35
C VAL A 297 8.66 24.32 -9.58
N ASN A 298 8.66 23.00 -9.76
CA ASN A 298 9.26 22.33 -10.91
C ASN A 298 8.55 22.77 -12.22
N PRO A 299 9.26 23.43 -13.16
CA PRO A 299 8.63 23.95 -14.39
C PRO A 299 8.16 22.87 -15.37
N ARG A 300 8.48 21.61 -15.11
CA ARG A 300 8.09 20.45 -15.92
C ARG A 300 7.17 19.48 -15.19
N SER A 301 6.55 19.91 -14.10
CA SER A 301 5.63 19.07 -13.30
C SER A 301 4.42 18.57 -14.10
N SER A 302 3.96 19.33 -15.09
CA SER A 302 2.90 18.90 -16.00
C SER A 302 3.25 17.69 -16.87
N GLU A 303 4.53 17.38 -17.04
CA GLU A 303 5.00 16.22 -17.80
C GLU A 303 5.05 14.94 -16.95
N ILE A 304 4.93 15.04 -15.63
CA ILE A 304 5.01 13.88 -14.70
C ILE A 304 3.66 13.16 -14.70
N PRO A 305 3.57 11.95 -15.26
CA PRO A 305 2.31 11.22 -15.29
C PRO A 305 1.88 10.76 -13.90
N LEU A 306 0.58 10.85 -13.65
CA LEU A 306 -0.08 10.30 -12.49
C LEU A 306 -0.90 9.08 -12.93
N LEU A 307 -0.39 7.88 -12.66
CA LEU A 307 -0.90 6.62 -13.20
C LEU A 307 -1.63 5.80 -12.13
N PRO A 308 -2.79 5.18 -12.47
CA PRO A 308 -3.43 4.22 -11.58
C PRO A 308 -2.54 3.01 -11.31
N ALA A 309 -2.49 2.55 -10.06
CA ALA A 309 -1.78 1.34 -9.68
C ALA A 309 -2.36 0.09 -10.38
N HIS A 310 -1.49 -0.83 -10.78
CA HIS A 310 -1.84 -2.03 -11.52
C HIS A 310 -2.39 -3.15 -10.63
N TYR A 311 -1.77 -3.40 -9.47
CA TYR A 311 -2.05 -4.60 -8.66
C TYR A 311 -3.28 -4.48 -7.76
N GLY A 312 -3.75 -3.27 -7.45
CA GLY A 312 -4.96 -3.07 -6.65
C GLY A 312 -4.92 -3.81 -5.31
N ALA A 313 -5.87 -4.71 -5.08
CA ALA A 313 -5.98 -5.47 -3.84
C ALA A 313 -4.90 -6.55 -3.64
N ASP A 314 -4.16 -6.89 -4.68
CA ASP A 314 -3.08 -7.88 -4.65
C ASP A 314 -1.68 -7.23 -4.57
N ALA A 315 -1.62 -5.90 -4.37
CA ALA A 315 -0.37 -5.13 -4.29
C ALA A 315 0.61 -5.66 -3.24
N GLY A 316 0.11 -6.13 -2.09
CA GLY A 316 0.95 -6.73 -1.05
C GLY A 316 1.56 -8.07 -1.48
N ILE A 317 0.79 -8.93 -2.17
CA ILE A 317 1.31 -10.20 -2.72
C ILE A 317 2.38 -9.92 -3.77
N ALA A 318 2.08 -9.08 -4.76
CA ALA A 318 3.05 -8.70 -5.79
C ALA A 318 4.28 -8.01 -5.18
N GLY A 319 4.05 -7.13 -4.19
CA GLY A 319 5.08 -6.42 -3.44
C GLY A 319 6.04 -7.36 -2.73
N GLY A 320 5.50 -8.30 -1.95
CA GLY A 320 6.31 -9.32 -1.30
C GLY A 320 7.17 -10.07 -2.31
N ALA A 321 6.59 -10.61 -3.38
CA ALA A 321 7.34 -11.32 -4.42
C ALA A 321 8.42 -10.43 -5.07
N ALA A 322 8.14 -9.16 -5.31
CA ALA A 322 9.08 -8.21 -5.90
C ALA A 322 10.34 -8.03 -5.04
N LEU A 323 10.26 -8.12 -3.72
CA LEU A 323 11.42 -8.02 -2.84
C LEU A 323 12.50 -9.06 -3.15
N CYS A 324 12.11 -10.26 -3.59
CA CYS A 324 13.03 -11.39 -3.82
C CYS A 324 13.31 -11.68 -5.29
N SER A 325 12.63 -11.02 -6.23
CA SER A 325 12.74 -11.31 -7.68
C SER A 325 13.91 -10.62 -8.39
N SER A 326 14.81 -10.00 -7.64
CA SER A 326 16.01 -9.30 -8.16
C SER A 326 17.22 -10.21 -8.21
#